data_d0c037ce2f2b423f71d767f5cfcc6852
#
_entry.id   d0c037ce2f2b423f71d767f5cfcc6852
#
_cell.length_a   1.000
_cell.length_b   1.000
_cell.length_c   1.000
_cell.angle_alpha   90.00
_cell.angle_beta   90.00
_cell.angle_gamma   90.00
#
_symmetry.space_group_name_H-M   'P 1'
#
loop_
_entity.id
_entity.type
_entity.pdbx_description
1 polymer ?
#
loop_
_entity_poly.entity_id
_entity_poly.type
_entity_poly.pdbx_seq_one_letter_code
_entity_poly.pdbx_strand_id
1 'polypeptide(L)'
;MLSLLGPFAINRNMGFMADAMAHATLPIIAVGVFLGFSISELGVPASILIAIFLGYIIKNSNIGEDTAIGIIFSSFCALGFVLISLLNVTINLEDLLFGQILAVSSFDVLIVVGMCFVVVLLITIFFKQLLFYSFDPIGAEVRGLNLSLIH
;
A
#
# COMPACT_ATOMS: atom_id res chain seq x y z
N MET A 1 1.32 -14.14 -2.68
CA MET A 1 2.09 -12.90 -2.52
C MET A 1 2.00 -12.36 -1.10
N LEU A 2 0.82 -12.06 -0.58
CA LEU A 2 0.61 -11.60 0.81
C LEU A 2 1.15 -12.57 1.87
N SER A 3 1.13 -13.88 1.63
CA SER A 3 1.66 -14.88 2.58
C SER A 3 3.19 -14.81 2.74
N LEU A 4 3.93 -14.30 1.77
CA LEU A 4 5.38 -14.10 1.86
C LEU A 4 5.74 -12.84 2.66
N LEU A 5 4.92 -11.80 2.57
CA LEU A 5 5.11 -10.54 3.31
C LEU A 5 4.48 -10.59 4.70
N GLY A 6 3.46 -11.45 4.91
CA GLY A 6 2.69 -11.55 6.14
C GLY A 6 3.54 -11.67 7.40
N PRO A 7 4.49 -12.61 7.50
CA PRO A 7 5.33 -12.75 8.68
C PRO A 7 6.13 -11.49 9.03
N PHE A 8 6.62 -10.76 8.02
CA PHE A 8 7.36 -9.51 8.23
C PHE A 8 6.44 -8.38 8.71
N ALA A 9 5.25 -8.27 8.13
CA ALA A 9 4.25 -7.27 8.52
C ALA A 9 3.74 -7.53 9.96
N ILE A 10 3.45 -8.78 10.32
CA ILE A 10 2.97 -9.14 11.67
C ILE A 10 4.04 -8.86 12.72
N ASN A 11 5.30 -9.20 12.44
CA ASN A 11 6.40 -8.96 13.38
C ASN A 11 6.64 -7.46 13.67
N ARG A 12 6.21 -6.60 12.75
CA ARG A 12 6.28 -5.14 12.87
C ARG A 12 4.99 -4.50 13.39
N ASN A 13 4.00 -5.29 13.80
CA ASN A 13 2.66 -4.80 14.15
C ASN A 13 1.94 -4.07 12.99
N MET A 14 2.30 -4.37 11.75
CA MET A 14 1.71 -3.77 10.54
C MET A 14 0.68 -4.70 9.88
N GLY A 15 0.02 -5.57 10.65
CA GLY A 15 -0.92 -6.56 10.11
C GLY A 15 -2.10 -5.96 9.33
N PHE A 16 -2.50 -4.73 9.66
CA PHE A 16 -3.58 -4.00 9.01
C PHE A 16 -3.13 -3.16 7.79
N MET A 17 -1.82 -3.11 7.51
CA MET A 17 -1.24 -2.22 6.47
C MET A 17 -1.83 -2.45 5.08
N ALA A 18 -2.02 -3.71 4.66
CA ALA A 18 -2.49 -4.02 3.32
C ALA A 18 -3.91 -3.48 3.07
N ASP A 19 -4.80 -3.64 4.05
CA ASP A 19 -6.17 -3.15 3.99
C ASP A 19 -6.21 -1.62 4.08
N ALA A 20 -5.44 -1.05 4.99
CA ALA A 20 -5.32 0.40 5.14
C ALA A 20 -4.82 1.08 3.87
N MET A 21 -3.83 0.51 3.19
CA MET A 21 -3.33 1.06 1.93
C MET A 21 -4.36 0.98 0.82
N ALA A 22 -5.12 -0.11 0.72
CA ALA A 22 -6.17 -0.24 -0.28
C ALA A 22 -7.20 0.89 -0.17
N HIS A 23 -7.66 1.19 1.04
CA HIS A 23 -8.65 2.24 1.28
C HIS A 23 -8.05 3.66 1.27
N ALA A 24 -6.77 3.83 1.64
CA ALA A 24 -6.10 5.12 1.57
C ALA A 24 -5.90 5.62 0.13
N THR A 25 -6.02 4.78 -0.88
CA THR A 25 -5.98 5.20 -2.29
C THR A 25 -7.27 5.86 -2.78
N LEU A 26 -8.39 5.75 -2.06
CA LEU A 26 -9.70 6.26 -2.46
C LEU A 26 -9.72 7.74 -2.90
N PRO A 27 -9.10 8.69 -2.19
CA PRO A 27 -9.10 10.09 -2.60
C PRO A 27 -8.43 10.31 -3.95
N ILE A 28 -7.32 9.61 -4.19
CA ILE A 28 -6.55 9.74 -5.44
C ILE A 28 -7.36 9.16 -6.60
N ILE A 29 -8.00 8.02 -6.38
CA ILE A 29 -8.89 7.39 -7.38
C ILE A 29 -10.08 8.29 -7.67
N ALA A 30 -10.73 8.89 -6.65
CA ALA A 30 -11.86 9.77 -6.84
C ALA A 30 -11.52 10.98 -7.72
N VAL A 31 -10.40 11.65 -7.42
CA VAL A 31 -9.92 12.78 -8.23
C VAL A 31 -9.52 12.34 -9.63
N GLY A 32 -8.82 11.22 -9.76
CA GLY A 32 -8.36 10.74 -11.06
C GLY A 32 -9.50 10.32 -11.99
N VAL A 33 -10.53 9.66 -11.47
CA VAL A 33 -11.73 9.33 -12.25
C VAL A 33 -12.50 10.58 -12.66
N PHE A 34 -12.57 11.58 -11.78
CA PHE A 34 -13.14 12.89 -12.14
C PHE A 34 -12.38 13.55 -13.29
N LEU A 35 -11.06 13.38 -13.37
CA LEU A 35 -10.22 13.86 -14.46
C LEU A 35 -10.30 12.99 -15.74
N GLY A 36 -11.04 11.88 -15.72
CA GLY A 36 -11.27 10.99 -16.86
C GLY A 36 -10.31 9.83 -16.99
N PHE A 37 -9.48 9.56 -15.96
CA PHE A 37 -8.62 8.37 -15.94
C PHE A 37 -9.40 7.12 -15.52
N SER A 38 -8.97 5.95 -15.98
CA SER A 38 -9.55 4.68 -15.53
C SER A 38 -9.04 4.27 -14.14
N ILE A 39 -9.86 3.54 -13.39
CA ILE A 39 -9.49 3.05 -12.04
C ILE A 39 -8.25 2.13 -12.13
N SER A 40 -8.18 1.30 -13.16
CA SER A 40 -7.05 0.38 -13.38
C SER A 40 -5.71 1.11 -13.58
N GLU A 41 -5.73 2.25 -14.27
CA GLU A 41 -4.51 3.05 -14.49
C GLU A 41 -4.05 3.78 -13.22
N LEU A 42 -5.00 4.16 -12.35
CA LEU A 42 -4.73 4.91 -11.14
C LEU A 42 -4.30 4.05 -9.96
N GLY A 43 -4.71 2.79 -9.91
CA GLY A 43 -4.50 1.92 -8.76
C GLY A 43 -3.02 1.79 -8.36
N VAL A 44 -2.15 1.54 -9.34
CA VAL A 44 -0.70 1.37 -9.09
C VAL A 44 -0.03 2.69 -8.66
N PRO A 45 -0.15 3.81 -9.41
CA PRO A 45 0.50 5.05 -8.99
C PRO A 45 -0.07 5.60 -7.68
N ALA A 46 -1.36 5.43 -7.40
CA ALA A 46 -1.96 5.83 -6.15
C ALA A 46 -1.38 5.06 -4.96
N SER A 47 -1.25 3.74 -5.07
CA SER A 47 -0.68 2.92 -4.00
C SER A 47 0.80 3.26 -3.73
N ILE A 48 1.59 3.56 -4.76
CA ILE A 48 2.98 4.00 -4.61
C ILE A 48 3.04 5.35 -3.88
N LEU A 49 2.22 6.31 -4.26
CA LEU A 49 2.17 7.62 -3.59
C LEU A 49 1.80 7.49 -2.10
N ILE A 50 0.79 6.70 -1.78
CA ILE A 50 0.38 6.46 -0.39
C ILE A 50 1.49 5.73 0.39
N ALA A 51 2.16 4.76 -0.21
CA ALA A 51 3.27 4.05 0.44
C ALA A 51 4.42 5.00 0.80
N ILE A 52 4.81 5.88 -0.12
CA ILE A 52 5.85 6.89 0.11
C ILE A 52 5.42 7.86 1.21
N PHE A 53 4.16 8.32 1.15
CA PHE A 53 3.62 9.26 2.13
C PHE A 53 3.56 8.64 3.54
N LEU A 54 3.11 7.39 3.63
CA LEU A 54 3.08 6.63 4.89
C LEU A 54 4.49 6.44 5.46
N GLY A 55 5.44 6.02 4.63
CA GLY A 55 6.83 5.85 5.03
C GLY A 55 7.46 7.15 5.51
N TYR A 56 7.16 8.28 4.87
CA TYR A 56 7.61 9.60 5.31
C TYR A 56 7.06 9.98 6.69
N ILE A 57 5.76 9.72 6.93
CA ILE A 57 5.14 10.00 8.24
C ILE A 57 5.74 9.12 9.33
N ILE A 58 5.86 7.82 9.10
CA ILE A 58 6.44 6.89 10.08
C ILE A 58 7.87 7.31 10.44
N LYS A 59 8.67 7.68 9.44
CA LYS A 59 10.07 8.08 9.65
C LYS A 59 10.21 9.38 10.46
N ASN A 60 9.32 10.35 10.23
CA ASN A 60 9.44 11.69 10.82
C ASN A 60 8.57 11.91 12.07
N SER A 61 7.79 10.93 12.49
CA SER A 61 6.95 11.00 13.67
C SER A 61 7.40 10.00 14.73
N ASN A 62 7.19 10.35 15.99
CA ASN A 62 7.46 9.47 17.12
C ASN A 62 6.26 8.58 17.48
N ILE A 63 5.33 8.38 16.54
CA ILE A 63 4.16 7.51 16.71
C ILE A 63 4.47 6.11 16.23
N GLY A 64 3.85 5.10 16.83
CA GLY A 64 3.98 3.71 16.38
C GLY A 64 3.49 3.51 14.95
N GLU A 65 4.10 2.57 14.24
CA GLU A 65 3.78 2.27 12.83
C GLU A 65 2.28 1.95 12.65
N ASP A 66 1.71 1.14 13.54
CA ASP A 66 0.29 0.78 13.52
C ASP A 66 -0.65 1.99 13.73
N THR A 67 -0.27 2.90 14.63
CA THR A 67 -1.02 4.15 14.86
C THR A 67 -0.98 5.07 13.64
N ALA A 68 0.18 5.21 12.99
CA ALA A 68 0.31 5.99 11.75
C ALA A 68 -0.57 5.42 10.64
N ILE A 69 -0.56 4.11 10.47
CA ILE A 69 -1.40 3.40 9.51
C ILE A 69 -2.89 3.67 9.78
N GLY A 70 -3.33 3.55 11.03
CA GLY A 70 -4.72 3.79 11.42
C GLY A 70 -5.19 5.22 11.18
N ILE A 71 -4.34 6.22 11.45
CA ILE A 71 -4.63 7.63 11.19
C ILE A 71 -4.78 7.89 9.69
N ILE A 72 -3.85 7.39 8.88
CA ILE A 72 -3.89 7.56 7.43
C ILE A 72 -5.12 6.87 6.85
N PHE A 73 -5.37 5.61 7.25
CA PHE A 73 -6.55 4.88 6.82
C PHE A 73 -7.84 5.66 7.06
N SER A 74 -8.10 6.05 8.32
CA SER A 74 -9.35 6.73 8.67
C SER A 74 -9.48 8.09 8.00
N SER A 75 -8.41 8.88 7.94
CA SER A 75 -8.42 10.21 7.34
C SER A 75 -8.62 10.16 5.83
N PHE A 76 -7.88 9.30 5.14
CA PHE A 76 -7.96 9.18 3.68
C PHE A 76 -9.24 8.49 3.23
N CYS A 77 -9.72 7.49 3.98
CA CYS A 77 -10.99 6.84 3.70
C CYS A 77 -12.15 7.85 3.80
N ALA A 78 -12.21 8.63 4.88
CA ALA A 78 -13.22 9.66 5.05
C ALA A 78 -13.13 10.73 3.94
N LEU A 79 -11.92 11.20 3.62
CA LEU A 79 -11.68 12.16 2.55
C LEU A 79 -12.07 11.60 1.18
N GLY A 80 -11.81 10.33 0.92
CA GLY A 80 -12.23 9.65 -0.30
C GLY A 80 -13.75 9.64 -0.47
N PHE A 81 -14.49 9.26 0.56
CA PHE A 81 -15.96 9.29 0.53
C PHE A 81 -16.52 10.70 0.30
N VAL A 82 -15.94 11.70 0.97
CA VAL A 82 -16.35 13.10 0.76
C VAL A 82 -16.10 13.54 -0.68
N LEU A 83 -14.94 13.22 -1.25
CA LEU A 83 -14.60 13.58 -2.63
C LEU A 83 -15.51 12.87 -3.64
N ILE A 84 -15.79 11.59 -3.49
CA ILE A 84 -16.72 10.84 -4.34
C ILE A 84 -18.09 11.52 -4.34
N SER A 85 -18.58 11.92 -3.17
CA SER A 85 -19.87 12.58 -3.01
C SER A 85 -19.88 14.00 -3.63
N LEU A 86 -18.84 14.79 -3.39
CA LEU A 86 -18.75 16.16 -3.90
C LEU A 86 -18.56 16.24 -5.42
N LEU A 87 -17.77 15.35 -5.98
CA LEU A 87 -17.45 15.34 -7.40
C LEU A 87 -18.53 14.64 -8.24
N ASN A 88 -19.59 14.11 -7.59
CA ASN A 88 -20.65 13.33 -8.24
C ASN A 88 -20.09 12.23 -9.15
N VAL A 89 -18.99 11.60 -8.71
CA VAL A 89 -18.36 10.54 -9.48
C VAL A 89 -19.28 9.31 -9.40
N THR A 90 -19.79 8.89 -10.55
CA THR A 90 -20.67 7.70 -10.66
C THR A 90 -19.84 6.42 -10.54
N ILE A 91 -19.22 6.23 -9.40
CA ILE A 91 -18.55 4.97 -9.05
C ILE A 91 -19.49 4.21 -8.13
N ASN A 92 -19.80 2.97 -8.45
CA ASN A 92 -20.44 2.08 -7.49
C ASN A 92 -19.50 1.87 -6.32
N LEU A 93 -19.86 2.36 -5.14
CA LEU A 93 -19.04 2.20 -3.93
C LEU A 93 -18.77 0.73 -3.61
N GLU A 94 -19.71 -0.15 -3.93
CA GLU A 94 -19.54 -1.60 -3.79
C GLU A 94 -18.42 -2.12 -4.69
N ASP A 95 -18.40 -1.69 -5.95
CA ASP A 95 -17.36 -2.08 -6.92
C ASP A 95 -15.97 -1.58 -6.51
N LEU A 96 -15.92 -0.41 -5.85
CA LEU A 96 -14.68 0.20 -5.39
C LEU A 96 -14.13 -0.46 -4.12
N LEU A 97 -15.00 -0.86 -3.19
CA LEU A 97 -14.61 -1.48 -1.92
C LEU A 97 -14.33 -2.97 -2.05
N PHE A 98 -15.11 -3.68 -2.86
CA PHE A 98 -15.04 -5.14 -2.99
C PHE A 98 -14.39 -5.59 -4.31
N GLY A 99 -14.18 -4.66 -5.25
CA GLY A 99 -13.65 -4.91 -6.58
C GLY A 99 -14.70 -5.49 -7.53
N GLN A 100 -14.51 -5.23 -8.82
CA GLN A 100 -15.36 -5.80 -9.89
C GLN A 100 -14.78 -7.15 -10.33
N ILE A 101 -15.19 -8.23 -9.68
CA ILE A 101 -14.70 -9.58 -10.00
C ILE A 101 -15.06 -9.98 -11.45
N LEU A 102 -16.19 -9.49 -11.97
CA LEU A 102 -16.69 -9.83 -13.31
C LEU A 102 -16.14 -8.95 -14.44
N ALA A 103 -15.52 -7.81 -14.11
CA ALA A 103 -15.02 -6.85 -15.11
C ALA A 103 -13.50 -6.89 -15.28
N VAL A 104 -12.83 -7.95 -14.82
CA VAL A 104 -11.37 -8.09 -14.91
C VAL A 104 -10.96 -8.24 -16.37
N SER A 105 -10.20 -7.27 -16.88
CA SER A 105 -9.61 -7.31 -18.21
C SER A 105 -8.38 -8.22 -18.24
N SER A 106 -8.08 -8.79 -19.41
CA SER A 106 -6.82 -9.52 -19.64
C SER A 106 -5.59 -8.65 -19.39
N PHE A 107 -5.71 -7.34 -19.59
CA PHE A 107 -4.67 -6.37 -19.30
C PHE A 107 -4.43 -6.21 -17.79
N ASP A 108 -5.49 -6.19 -16.97
CA ASP A 108 -5.38 -6.13 -15.52
C ASP A 108 -4.68 -7.38 -14.96
N VAL A 109 -5.01 -8.55 -15.51
CA VAL A 109 -4.33 -9.80 -15.14
C VAL A 109 -2.83 -9.74 -15.45
N LEU A 110 -2.45 -9.19 -16.61
CA LEU A 110 -1.04 -9.04 -16.98
C LEU A 110 -0.29 -8.12 -16.00
N ILE A 111 -0.91 -6.99 -15.62
CA ILE A 111 -0.34 -6.06 -14.64
C ILE A 111 -0.13 -6.75 -13.29
N VAL A 112 -1.16 -7.46 -12.79
CA VAL A 112 -1.09 -8.15 -11.49
C VAL A 112 -0.02 -9.24 -11.50
N VAL A 113 0.09 -10.03 -12.57
CA VAL A 113 1.12 -11.07 -12.72
C VAL A 113 2.51 -10.43 -12.77
N GLY A 114 2.68 -9.35 -13.54
CA GLY A 114 3.93 -8.62 -13.61
C GLY A 114 4.36 -8.04 -12.25
N MET A 115 3.43 -7.42 -11.53
CA MET A 115 3.70 -6.93 -10.18
C MET A 115 4.03 -8.06 -9.20
N CYS A 116 3.33 -9.18 -9.29
CA CYS A 116 3.61 -10.35 -8.46
C CYS A 116 5.04 -10.85 -8.69
N PHE A 117 5.49 -10.91 -9.94
CA PHE A 117 6.84 -11.31 -10.30
C PHE A 117 7.89 -10.34 -9.74
N VAL A 118 7.66 -9.03 -9.88
CA VAL A 118 8.56 -7.98 -9.34
C VAL A 118 8.68 -8.09 -7.82
N VAL A 119 7.58 -8.26 -7.11
CA VAL A 119 7.60 -8.36 -5.64
C VAL A 119 8.30 -9.64 -5.18
N VAL A 120 8.04 -10.79 -5.82
CA VAL A 120 8.73 -12.04 -5.48
C VAL A 120 10.24 -11.89 -5.72
N LEU A 121 10.63 -11.24 -6.81
CA LEU A 121 12.03 -10.97 -7.13
C LEU A 121 12.68 -10.05 -6.09
N LEU A 122 12.02 -8.97 -5.70
CA LEU A 122 12.49 -8.06 -4.65
C LEU A 122 12.64 -8.79 -3.31
N ILE A 123 11.63 -9.58 -2.90
CA ILE A 123 11.70 -10.34 -1.65
C ILE A 123 12.88 -11.32 -1.69
N THR A 124 13.10 -12.03 -2.79
CA THR A 124 14.21 -13.00 -2.89
C THR A 124 15.58 -12.32 -2.83
N ILE A 125 15.74 -11.17 -3.48
CA ILE A 125 16.98 -10.38 -3.46
C ILE A 125 17.25 -9.82 -2.06
N PHE A 126 16.23 -9.26 -1.43
CA PHE A 126 16.36 -8.58 -0.14
C PHE A 126 16.02 -9.48 1.06
N PHE A 127 15.78 -10.77 0.85
CA PHE A 127 15.31 -11.69 1.88
C PHE A 127 16.16 -11.66 3.16
N LYS A 128 17.47 -11.73 3.02
CA LYS A 128 18.40 -11.70 4.17
C LYS A 128 18.31 -10.38 4.94
N GLN A 129 18.22 -9.28 4.21
CA GLN A 129 18.13 -7.94 4.79
C GLN A 129 16.80 -7.74 5.52
N LEU A 130 15.69 -8.17 4.90
CA LEU A 130 14.36 -8.16 5.50
C LEU A 130 14.30 -9.02 6.76
N LEU A 131 14.92 -10.20 6.72
CA LEU A 131 14.97 -11.11 7.87
C LEU A 131 15.71 -10.46 9.05
N PHE A 132 16.93 -9.96 8.83
CA PHE A 132 17.70 -9.31 9.89
C PHE A 132 16.99 -8.07 10.44
N TYR A 133 16.44 -7.24 9.57
CA TYR A 133 15.72 -6.04 9.96
C TYR A 133 14.48 -6.35 10.81
N SER A 134 13.76 -7.45 10.52
CA SER A 134 12.55 -7.82 11.24
C SER A 134 12.81 -8.50 12.59
N PHE A 135 13.88 -9.31 12.71
CA PHE A 135 14.12 -10.13 13.89
C PHE A 135 15.27 -9.65 14.78
N ASP A 136 16.27 -8.98 14.22
CA ASP A 136 17.42 -8.44 14.96
C ASP A 136 17.89 -7.09 14.39
N PRO A 137 17.15 -6.00 14.67
CA PRO A 137 17.50 -4.68 14.18
C PRO A 137 18.86 -4.18 14.71
N ILE A 138 19.25 -4.57 15.93
CA ILE A 138 20.52 -4.18 16.54
C ILE A 138 21.69 -4.90 15.84
N GLY A 139 21.56 -6.19 15.56
CA GLY A 139 22.55 -6.95 14.81
C GLY A 139 22.69 -6.52 13.35
N ALA A 140 21.63 -5.99 12.75
CA ALA A 140 21.64 -5.45 11.40
C ALA A 140 22.48 -4.15 11.32
N GLU A 141 22.36 -3.27 12.32
CA GLU A 141 23.12 -2.02 12.40
C GLU A 141 24.61 -2.27 12.59
N VAL A 142 24.98 -3.20 13.45
CA VAL A 142 26.37 -3.60 13.70
C VAL A 142 27.05 -4.18 12.46
N ARG A 143 26.30 -4.82 11.57
CA ARG A 143 26.80 -5.39 10.30
C ARG A 143 26.88 -4.38 9.16
N GLY A 144 26.58 -3.10 9.41
CA GLY A 144 26.67 -2.03 8.42
C GLY A 144 25.61 -2.09 7.32
N LEU A 145 24.48 -2.78 7.56
CA LEU A 145 23.34 -2.76 6.65
C LEU A 145 22.70 -1.37 6.67
N ASN A 146 22.48 -0.82 5.50
CA ASN A 146 21.94 0.52 5.35
C ASN A 146 20.43 0.51 5.65
N LEU A 147 20.07 0.61 6.95
CA LEU A 147 18.69 0.53 7.45
C LEU A 147 17.77 1.58 6.81
N SER A 148 18.35 2.73 6.41
CA SER A 148 17.61 3.80 5.73
C SER A 148 17.06 3.40 4.36
N LEU A 149 17.66 2.41 3.72
CA LEU A 149 17.27 1.95 2.38
C LEU A 149 16.19 0.86 2.46
N ILE A 150 16.13 0.16 3.59
CA ILE A 150 15.15 -0.92 3.82
C ILE A 150 13.84 -0.35 4.38
N HIS A 151 13.92 0.74 5.11
CA HIS A 151 12.78 1.44 5.70
C HIS A 151 12.02 2.24 4.66
#